data_487c9b89f833ae4a83d9c26030336b89
#
_entry.id   487c9b89f833ae4a83d9c26030336b89
#
_cell.length_a   1.000
_cell.length_b   1.000
_cell.length_c   1.000
_cell.angle_alpha   90.00
_cell.angle_beta   90.00
_cell.angle_gamma   90.00
#
_symmetry.space_group_name_H-M   'P 1'
#
loop_
_entity.id
_entity.type
_entity.pdbx_description
1 polymer ?
#
loop_
_entity_poly.entity_id
_entity_poly.type
_entity_poly.pdbx_seq_one_letter_code
_entity_poly.pdbx_strand_id
1 'polypeptide(L)'
;EKVVEKIYDSGLKTIKDILDASKSDFLKADGFQEKSAENIVKSIKKAMSSNNSNSSGLSILMSASNQFGHGMGQRRMDIVLEKYPKILEDHKKWTSEEFINKIKELPGWEEKTSQQFVSKFPNFITFYKSLKDHVKLKPIVAKKTNKTSKLSGQTIVLSGFRDKDLENKLKELDIKVGNSISKNTNLLVVKDKSIIDENTGKVKKAVDAKVKIITKEQLLKDL
;
A
#
# COMPACT_ATOMS: atom_id res chain seq x y z
N GLU A 1 10.80 -19.97 -2.03
CA GLU A 1 12.23 -20.32 -1.83
C GLU A 1 12.77 -21.00 -3.09
N LYS A 2 12.26 -22.17 -3.47
CA LYS A 2 12.69 -22.94 -4.67
C LYS A 2 12.67 -22.17 -6.01
N VAL A 3 11.73 -21.24 -6.21
CA VAL A 3 11.65 -20.44 -7.46
C VAL A 3 12.76 -19.40 -7.52
N VAL A 4 13.09 -18.78 -6.38
CA VAL A 4 14.18 -17.79 -6.30
C VAL A 4 15.54 -18.46 -6.54
N GLU A 5 15.75 -19.65 -5.99
CA GLU A 5 16.93 -20.48 -6.20
C GLU A 5 17.15 -20.76 -7.70
N LYS A 6 16.12 -21.24 -8.39
CA LYS A 6 16.18 -21.51 -9.84
C LYS A 6 16.50 -20.26 -10.68
N ILE A 7 15.95 -19.12 -10.31
CA ILE A 7 16.25 -17.83 -10.96
C ILE A 7 17.71 -17.45 -10.70
N TYR A 8 18.19 -17.62 -9.47
CA TYR A 8 19.58 -17.33 -9.10
C TYR A 8 20.57 -18.23 -9.85
N ASP A 9 20.28 -19.53 -9.94
CA ASP A 9 21.11 -20.52 -10.64
C ASP A 9 21.14 -20.29 -12.17
N SER A 10 20.09 -19.68 -12.73
CA SER A 10 20.06 -19.30 -14.14
C SER A 10 20.95 -18.10 -14.50
N GLY A 11 21.61 -17.48 -13.50
CA GLY A 11 22.50 -16.35 -13.68
C GLY A 11 21.93 -14.98 -13.30
N LEU A 12 20.64 -14.90 -12.92
CA LEU A 12 20.00 -13.67 -12.43
C LEU A 12 20.26 -13.53 -10.92
N LYS A 13 21.43 -13.07 -10.55
CA LYS A 13 21.96 -13.09 -9.17
C LYS A 13 21.63 -11.85 -8.35
N THR A 14 21.34 -10.74 -9.01
CA THR A 14 21.06 -9.46 -8.34
C THR A 14 19.65 -8.96 -8.67
N ILE A 15 19.14 -8.05 -7.86
CA ILE A 15 17.85 -7.39 -8.15
C ILE A 15 17.93 -6.64 -9.48
N LYS A 16 19.10 -6.06 -9.80
CA LYS A 16 19.34 -5.41 -11.09
C LYS A 16 19.15 -6.38 -12.24
N ASP A 17 19.80 -7.56 -12.17
CA ASP A 17 19.68 -8.57 -13.22
C ASP A 17 18.22 -8.97 -13.45
N ILE A 18 17.45 -9.12 -12.36
CA ILE A 18 16.00 -9.45 -12.40
C ILE A 18 15.18 -8.32 -13.04
N LEU A 19 15.52 -7.05 -12.74
CA LEU A 19 14.80 -5.89 -13.30
C LEU A 19 15.07 -5.70 -14.79
N ASP A 20 16.27 -6.04 -15.24
CA ASP A 20 16.69 -5.93 -16.64
C ASP A 20 16.34 -7.19 -17.45
N ALA A 21 15.99 -8.29 -16.78
CA ALA A 21 15.75 -9.58 -17.42
C ALA A 21 14.57 -9.54 -18.39
N SER A 22 14.83 -10.11 -19.56
CA SER A 22 13.82 -10.38 -20.57
C SER A 22 13.08 -11.70 -20.29
N LYS A 23 12.02 -11.96 -21.03
CA LYS A 23 11.34 -13.27 -20.99
C LYS A 23 12.30 -14.42 -21.30
N SER A 24 13.20 -14.25 -22.27
CA SER A 24 14.19 -15.28 -22.64
C SER A 24 15.18 -15.57 -21.52
N ASP A 25 15.48 -14.61 -20.66
CA ASP A 25 16.38 -14.84 -19.52
C ASP A 25 15.71 -15.69 -18.45
N PHE A 26 14.42 -15.45 -18.16
CA PHE A 26 13.66 -16.31 -17.25
C PHE A 26 13.43 -17.72 -17.79
N LEU A 27 13.37 -17.91 -19.11
CA LEU A 27 13.24 -19.25 -19.71
C LEU A 27 14.49 -20.13 -19.52
N LYS A 28 15.65 -19.54 -19.17
CA LYS A 28 16.87 -20.28 -18.81
C LYS A 28 16.76 -20.94 -17.43
N ALA A 29 15.87 -20.46 -16.58
CA ALA A 29 15.68 -21.02 -15.25
C ALA A 29 14.85 -22.32 -15.33
N ASP A 30 15.33 -23.36 -14.65
CA ASP A 30 14.69 -24.68 -14.66
C ASP A 30 13.21 -24.62 -14.22
N GLY A 31 12.33 -25.27 -14.99
CA GLY A 31 10.90 -25.35 -14.74
C GLY A 31 10.11 -24.09 -15.14
N PHE A 32 10.76 -23.09 -15.76
CA PHE A 32 10.05 -21.96 -16.34
C PHE A 32 9.57 -22.29 -17.76
N GLN A 33 8.30 -21.97 -18.02
CA GLN A 33 7.67 -22.05 -19.33
C GLN A 33 7.30 -20.66 -19.82
N GLU A 34 6.99 -20.53 -21.12
CA GLU A 34 6.59 -19.30 -21.79
C GLU A 34 5.66 -18.41 -20.96
N LYS A 35 4.56 -19.03 -20.46
CA LYS A 35 3.52 -18.32 -19.69
C LYS A 35 4.01 -17.82 -18.33
N SER A 36 4.82 -18.63 -17.63
CA SER A 36 5.37 -18.23 -16.31
C SER A 36 6.42 -17.14 -16.43
N ALA A 37 7.32 -17.23 -17.42
CA ALA A 37 8.30 -16.21 -17.70
C ALA A 37 7.66 -14.87 -18.12
N GLU A 38 6.64 -14.92 -18.98
CA GLU A 38 5.87 -13.73 -19.36
C GLU A 38 5.16 -13.08 -18.17
N ASN A 39 4.54 -13.89 -17.29
CA ASN A 39 3.85 -13.40 -16.11
C ASN A 39 4.81 -12.71 -15.13
N ILE A 40 6.01 -13.23 -14.93
CA ILE A 40 7.03 -12.58 -14.09
C ILE A 40 7.42 -11.24 -14.67
N VAL A 41 7.78 -11.17 -15.95
CA VAL A 41 8.15 -9.91 -16.61
C VAL A 41 7.01 -8.88 -16.53
N LYS A 42 5.77 -9.31 -16.78
CA LYS A 42 4.59 -8.43 -16.63
C LYS A 42 4.42 -7.93 -15.20
N SER A 43 4.63 -8.82 -14.21
CA SER A 43 4.49 -8.47 -12.79
C SER A 43 5.55 -7.47 -12.34
N ILE A 44 6.81 -7.66 -12.76
CA ILE A 44 7.92 -6.73 -12.50
C ILE A 44 7.60 -5.37 -13.13
N LYS A 45 7.25 -5.32 -14.41
CA LYS A 45 6.89 -4.08 -15.12
C LYS A 45 5.71 -3.38 -14.44
N LYS A 46 4.70 -4.14 -14.03
CA LYS A 46 3.54 -3.61 -13.32
C LYS A 46 3.93 -3.05 -11.95
N ALA A 47 4.75 -3.74 -11.17
CA ALA A 47 5.23 -3.27 -9.88
C ALA A 47 6.04 -1.97 -10.00
N MET A 48 6.87 -1.85 -11.04
CA MET A 48 7.69 -0.66 -11.29
C MET A 48 6.91 0.50 -11.92
N SER A 49 5.86 0.23 -12.69
CA SER A 49 5.05 1.27 -13.35
C SER A 49 3.80 1.66 -12.60
N SER A 50 3.39 0.86 -11.61
CA SER A 50 2.09 1.09 -10.99
C SER A 50 2.12 2.21 -9.96
N ASN A 51 1.44 3.30 -10.34
CA ASN A 51 0.69 4.10 -9.38
C ASN A 51 -0.58 3.31 -9.03
N ASN A 52 -0.44 2.17 -8.34
CA ASN A 52 -1.61 1.57 -7.70
C ASN A 52 -2.15 2.61 -6.74
N SER A 53 -3.45 2.85 -6.77
CA SER A 53 -4.16 3.88 -6.01
C SER A 53 -3.90 3.84 -4.49
N ASN A 54 -3.21 2.84 -3.98
CA ASN A 54 -2.94 2.60 -2.56
C ASN A 54 -1.45 2.41 -2.23
N SER A 55 -0.53 2.34 -3.22
CA SER A 55 0.90 2.09 -2.94
C SER A 55 1.75 2.67 -4.05
N SER A 56 2.77 3.41 -3.69
CA SER A 56 3.74 3.91 -4.66
C SER A 56 4.73 2.80 -5.04
N GLY A 57 5.27 2.84 -6.25
CA GLY A 57 6.36 1.95 -6.64
C GLY A 57 7.55 2.03 -5.67
N LEU A 58 7.72 3.18 -5.02
CA LEU A 58 8.75 3.38 -4.00
C LEU A 58 8.47 2.57 -2.73
N SER A 59 7.22 2.50 -2.24
CA SER A 59 6.91 1.68 -1.04
C SER A 59 7.13 0.19 -1.28
N ILE A 60 6.80 -0.27 -2.49
CA ILE A 60 7.07 -1.64 -2.92
C ILE A 60 8.57 -1.89 -2.92
N LEU A 61 9.36 -1.00 -3.53
CA LEU A 61 10.81 -1.12 -3.59
C LEU A 61 11.44 -1.08 -2.19
N MET A 62 11.00 -0.16 -1.33
CA MET A 62 11.47 -0.06 0.05
C MET A 62 11.27 -1.36 0.82
N SER A 63 10.06 -1.93 0.75
CA SER A 63 9.75 -3.18 1.46
C SER A 63 10.44 -4.40 0.84
N ALA A 64 10.49 -4.50 -0.48
CA ALA A 64 11.08 -5.62 -1.19
C ALA A 64 12.63 -5.63 -1.11
N SER A 65 13.25 -4.46 -0.93
CA SER A 65 14.71 -4.33 -0.80
C SER A 65 15.29 -5.07 0.41
N ASN A 66 14.46 -5.37 1.40
CA ASN A 66 14.85 -5.92 2.71
C ASN A 66 15.94 -5.11 3.45
N GLN A 67 16.21 -3.87 3.03
CA GLN A 67 17.25 -3.04 3.64
C GLN A 67 16.89 -2.62 5.07
N PHE A 68 15.61 -2.56 5.41
CA PHE A 68 15.13 -2.14 6.72
C PHE A 68 15.01 -3.28 7.74
N GLY A 69 15.10 -4.55 7.28
CA GLY A 69 14.99 -5.75 8.12
C GLY A 69 13.54 -6.15 8.43
N HIS A 70 13.39 -7.07 9.39
CA HIS A 70 12.10 -7.64 9.75
C HIS A 70 11.08 -6.59 10.23
N GLY A 71 9.81 -6.84 9.93
CA GLY A 71 8.69 -5.98 10.35
C GLY A 71 8.48 -4.72 9.52
N MET A 72 9.32 -4.47 8.50
CA MET A 72 9.27 -3.29 7.63
C MET A 72 8.55 -3.58 6.31
N GLY A 73 7.35 -4.16 6.41
CA GLY A 73 6.51 -4.47 5.24
C GLY A 73 5.93 -3.24 4.55
N GLN A 74 5.36 -3.47 3.36
CA GLN A 74 4.86 -2.43 2.46
C GLN A 74 3.88 -1.45 3.13
N ARG A 75 2.96 -1.95 3.98
CA ARG A 75 1.99 -1.09 4.69
C ARG A 75 2.67 0.00 5.53
N ARG A 76 3.79 -0.32 6.19
CA ARG A 76 4.58 0.67 6.95
C ARG A 76 5.23 1.69 6.04
N MET A 77 5.77 1.24 4.89
CA MET A 77 6.35 2.13 3.89
C MET A 77 5.30 3.06 3.27
N ASP A 78 4.09 2.57 3.04
CA ASP A 78 2.97 3.39 2.55
C ASP A 78 2.64 4.52 3.54
N ILE A 79 2.57 4.24 4.84
CA ILE A 79 2.32 5.24 5.90
C ILE A 79 3.42 6.32 5.91
N VAL A 80 4.69 5.91 5.79
CA VAL A 80 5.81 6.85 5.74
C VAL A 80 5.72 7.75 4.51
N LEU A 81 5.46 7.16 3.35
CA LEU A 81 5.43 7.89 2.09
C LEU A 81 4.18 8.75 1.91
N GLU A 82 3.07 8.39 2.55
CA GLU A 82 1.87 9.22 2.61
C GLU A 82 2.15 10.53 3.35
N LYS A 83 2.87 10.47 4.47
CA LYS A 83 3.24 11.66 5.27
C LYS A 83 4.44 12.40 4.69
N TYR A 84 5.43 11.66 4.20
CA TYR A 84 6.69 12.20 3.68
C TYR A 84 6.95 11.75 2.24
N PRO A 85 6.18 12.24 1.25
CA PRO A 85 6.30 11.80 -0.15
C PRO A 85 7.65 12.09 -0.78
N LYS A 86 8.41 13.07 -0.25
CA LYS A 86 9.74 13.45 -0.69
C LYS A 86 10.85 13.00 0.26
N ILE A 87 10.63 11.93 1.02
CA ILE A 87 11.57 11.48 2.05
C ILE A 87 12.99 11.22 1.53
N LEU A 88 13.12 10.79 0.25
CA LEU A 88 14.44 10.58 -0.39
C LEU A 88 15.27 11.87 -0.51
N GLU A 89 14.62 13.03 -0.46
CA GLU A 89 15.25 14.35 -0.52
C GLU A 89 15.27 15.00 0.87
N ASP A 90 14.13 14.94 1.55
CA ASP A 90 13.91 15.68 2.80
C ASP A 90 14.69 15.11 3.99
N HIS A 91 14.99 13.80 4.00
CA HIS A 91 15.78 13.20 5.09
C HIS A 91 17.14 13.89 5.31
N LYS A 92 17.71 14.51 4.28
CA LYS A 92 18.99 15.24 4.37
C LYS A 92 18.92 16.52 5.19
N LYS A 93 17.68 17.03 5.40
CA LYS A 93 17.41 18.26 6.15
C LYS A 93 17.22 18.00 7.64
N TRP A 94 17.16 16.73 8.05
CA TRP A 94 16.86 16.33 9.42
C TRP A 94 18.08 15.71 10.08
N THR A 95 18.29 16.03 11.34
CA THR A 95 19.18 15.25 12.20
C THR A 95 18.61 13.84 12.39
N SER A 96 19.44 12.89 12.84
CA SER A 96 18.97 11.54 13.13
C SER A 96 17.84 11.51 14.16
N GLU A 97 17.94 12.35 15.19
CA GLU A 97 16.93 12.47 16.24
C GLU A 97 15.61 13.03 15.71
N GLU A 98 15.65 14.12 14.94
CA GLU A 98 14.48 14.67 14.28
C GLU A 98 13.81 13.67 13.35
N PHE A 99 14.60 12.89 12.62
CA PHE A 99 14.08 11.90 11.72
C PHE A 99 13.38 10.76 12.49
N ILE A 100 13.98 10.27 13.59
CA ILE A 100 13.35 9.28 14.48
C ILE A 100 12.02 9.80 15.02
N ASN A 101 12.00 11.02 15.55
CA ASN A 101 10.79 11.62 16.10
C ASN A 101 9.69 11.75 15.05
N LYS A 102 10.01 12.20 13.83
CA LYS A 102 9.05 12.29 12.72
C LYS A 102 8.45 10.92 12.33
N ILE A 103 9.25 9.87 12.35
CA ILE A 103 8.75 8.51 12.04
C ILE A 103 7.92 7.95 13.20
N LYS A 104 8.32 8.22 14.44
CA LYS A 104 7.62 7.78 15.65
C LYS A 104 6.20 8.35 15.78
N GLU A 105 5.95 9.55 15.25
CA GLU A 105 4.62 10.15 15.22
C GLU A 105 3.63 9.44 14.29
N LEU A 106 4.11 8.55 13.44
CA LEU A 106 3.27 7.84 12.47
C LEU A 106 2.50 6.68 13.10
N PRO A 107 1.27 6.38 12.64
CA PRO A 107 0.49 5.26 13.15
C PRO A 107 1.21 3.92 13.05
N GLY A 108 1.31 3.20 14.16
CA GLY A 108 1.96 1.89 14.24
C GLY A 108 3.48 1.91 14.24
N TRP A 109 4.09 3.10 14.47
CA TRP A 109 5.50 3.27 14.68
C TRP A 109 5.79 3.57 16.16
N GLU A 110 6.76 2.85 16.72
CA GLU A 110 7.23 2.98 18.07
C GLU A 110 8.73 3.34 18.05
N GLU A 111 9.29 3.72 19.19
CA GLU A 111 10.69 4.12 19.34
C GLU A 111 11.66 3.17 18.63
N LYS A 112 11.61 1.88 19.00
CA LYS A 112 12.53 0.86 18.49
C LYS A 112 12.43 0.67 16.97
N THR A 113 11.22 0.66 16.43
CA THR A 113 11.00 0.50 15.00
C THR A 113 11.40 1.75 14.21
N SER A 114 11.21 2.93 14.79
CA SER A 114 11.62 4.20 14.19
C SER A 114 13.15 4.32 14.14
N GLN A 115 13.83 3.96 15.23
CA GLN A 115 15.29 3.88 15.28
C GLN A 115 15.84 2.89 14.25
N GLN A 116 15.24 1.70 14.14
CA GLN A 116 15.63 0.69 13.15
C GLN A 116 15.48 1.23 11.73
N PHE A 117 14.36 1.86 11.40
CA PHE A 117 14.11 2.43 10.08
C PHE A 117 15.14 3.51 9.74
N VAL A 118 15.35 4.47 10.64
CA VAL A 118 16.26 5.60 10.41
C VAL A 118 17.70 5.14 10.30
N SER A 119 18.16 4.23 11.18
CA SER A 119 19.52 3.69 11.12
C SER A 119 19.84 2.92 9.84
N LYS A 120 18.82 2.29 9.24
CA LYS A 120 18.93 1.53 8.00
C LYS A 120 18.63 2.34 6.74
N PHE A 121 18.10 3.55 6.87
CA PHE A 121 17.74 4.40 5.74
C PHE A 121 18.90 4.71 4.80
N PRO A 122 20.15 4.97 5.26
CA PRO A 122 21.30 5.16 4.39
C PRO A 122 21.59 3.94 3.50
N ASN A 123 21.41 2.71 4.02
CA ASN A 123 21.60 1.49 3.24
C ASN A 123 20.59 1.43 2.09
N PHE A 124 19.32 1.78 2.37
CA PHE A 124 18.30 1.87 1.34
C PHE A 124 18.64 2.96 0.29
N ILE A 125 19.15 4.11 0.69
CA ILE A 125 19.57 5.17 -0.24
C ILE A 125 20.68 4.68 -1.18
N THR A 126 21.66 3.94 -0.65
CA THR A 126 22.73 3.36 -1.47
C THR A 126 22.17 2.35 -2.47
N PHE A 127 21.31 1.45 -2.00
CA PHE A 127 20.61 0.49 -2.84
C PHE A 127 19.74 1.18 -3.90
N TYR A 128 18.95 2.19 -3.53
CA TYR A 128 18.11 2.95 -4.45
C TYR A 128 18.94 3.65 -5.55
N LYS A 129 20.08 4.23 -5.19
CA LYS A 129 21.00 4.87 -6.17
C LYS A 129 21.57 3.86 -7.15
N SER A 130 21.88 2.64 -6.71
CA SER A 130 22.39 1.58 -7.61
C SER A 130 21.35 1.12 -8.65
N LEU A 131 20.07 1.35 -8.40
CA LEU A 131 18.96 0.99 -9.29
C LEU A 131 18.41 2.17 -10.10
N LYS A 132 18.90 3.40 -9.89
CA LYS A 132 18.31 4.63 -10.43
C LYS A 132 18.12 4.61 -11.96
N ASP A 133 19.04 3.98 -12.69
CA ASP A 133 18.98 3.90 -14.14
C ASP A 133 18.01 2.83 -14.66
N HIS A 134 17.62 1.89 -13.80
CA HIS A 134 16.75 0.76 -14.10
C HIS A 134 15.31 0.96 -13.63
N VAL A 135 15.10 1.81 -12.65
CA VAL A 135 13.79 2.02 -11.99
C VAL A 135 13.32 3.45 -12.19
N LYS A 136 12.46 3.65 -13.18
CA LYS A 136 11.76 4.93 -13.40
C LYS A 136 10.56 5.03 -12.44
N LEU A 137 10.82 5.26 -11.17
CA LEU A 137 9.73 5.56 -10.23
C LEU A 137 9.16 6.94 -10.55
N LYS A 138 7.87 6.99 -10.79
CA LYS A 138 7.18 8.28 -10.87
C LYS A 138 7.21 8.94 -9.50
N PRO A 139 7.43 10.26 -9.40
CA PRO A 139 7.36 10.96 -8.13
C PRO A 139 5.99 10.70 -7.49
N ILE A 140 5.99 10.49 -6.18
CA ILE A 140 4.76 10.40 -5.40
C ILE A 140 4.14 11.80 -5.48
N VAL A 141 3.18 11.95 -6.35
CA VAL A 141 2.30 13.11 -6.28
C VAL A 141 1.44 12.86 -5.05
N ALA A 142 1.67 13.61 -3.98
CA ALA A 142 0.73 13.65 -2.87
C ALA A 142 -0.65 13.88 -3.50
N LYS A 143 -1.55 12.93 -3.36
CA LYS A 143 -2.92 13.12 -3.83
C LYS A 143 -3.44 14.35 -3.10
N LYS A 144 -3.48 15.49 -3.80
CA LYS A 144 -4.34 16.59 -3.38
C LYS A 144 -5.75 16.05 -3.55
N THR A 145 -6.33 15.59 -2.46
CA THR A 145 -7.77 15.31 -2.38
C THR A 145 -8.48 16.66 -2.43
N ASN A 146 -8.61 17.19 -3.66
CA ASN A 146 -9.34 18.44 -3.89
C ASN A 146 -10.86 18.22 -3.94
N LYS A 147 -11.32 17.02 -3.60
CA LYS A 147 -12.74 16.71 -3.47
C LYS A 147 -13.02 16.44 -1.99
N THR A 148 -13.47 17.47 -1.28
CA THR A 148 -14.02 17.33 0.06
C THR A 148 -15.47 16.86 -0.06
N SER A 149 -15.78 15.72 0.52
CA SER A 149 -17.15 15.28 0.81
C SER A 149 -17.49 15.61 2.27
N LYS A 150 -18.74 15.76 2.59
CA LYS A 150 -19.22 15.86 3.99
C LYS A 150 -18.81 14.67 4.86
N LEU A 151 -18.40 13.57 4.23
CA LEU A 151 -17.97 12.33 4.86
C LEU A 151 -16.44 12.18 4.91
N SER A 152 -15.64 13.14 4.43
CA SER A 152 -14.17 13.08 4.47
C SER A 152 -13.65 12.91 5.90
N GLY A 153 -12.63 12.07 6.08
CA GLY A 153 -12.09 11.71 7.39
C GLY A 153 -12.86 10.61 8.13
N GLN A 154 -14.06 10.25 7.69
CA GLN A 154 -14.88 9.23 8.34
C GLN A 154 -14.45 7.80 7.95
N THR A 155 -14.78 6.85 8.83
CA THR A 155 -14.60 5.42 8.59
C THR A 155 -15.94 4.77 8.28
N ILE A 156 -16.05 4.19 7.08
CA ILE A 156 -17.25 3.53 6.56
C ILE A 156 -17.02 2.03 6.46
N VAL A 157 -18.01 1.22 6.78
CA VAL A 157 -17.97 -0.24 6.59
C VAL A 157 -19.03 -0.62 5.58
N LEU A 158 -18.66 -1.45 4.58
CA LEU A 158 -19.59 -1.98 3.59
C LEU A 158 -20.09 -3.37 4.01
N SER A 159 -21.39 -3.63 3.83
CA SER A 159 -22.04 -4.90 4.14
C SER A 159 -23.02 -5.34 3.06
N GLY A 160 -22.96 -6.65 2.70
CA GLY A 160 -23.86 -7.23 1.72
C GLY A 160 -23.45 -7.02 0.25
N PHE A 161 -22.35 -6.32 0.00
CA PHE A 161 -21.81 -6.13 -1.37
C PHE A 161 -20.32 -5.81 -1.36
N ARG A 162 -19.68 -5.96 -2.52
CA ARG A 162 -18.32 -5.50 -2.82
C ARG A 162 -18.37 -4.67 -4.09
N ASP A 163 -17.82 -3.46 -4.03
CA ASP A 163 -17.78 -2.54 -5.15
C ASP A 163 -16.45 -1.81 -5.13
N LYS A 164 -15.52 -2.28 -5.97
CA LYS A 164 -14.16 -1.72 -6.04
C LYS A 164 -14.13 -0.28 -6.52
N ASP A 165 -15.04 0.09 -7.42
CA ASP A 165 -15.08 1.44 -7.96
C ASP A 165 -15.59 2.42 -6.90
N LEU A 166 -16.60 2.02 -6.13
CA LEU A 166 -17.08 2.77 -4.99
C LEU A 166 -15.98 2.88 -3.92
N GLU A 167 -15.30 1.79 -3.58
CA GLU A 167 -14.19 1.82 -2.61
C GLU A 167 -13.07 2.76 -3.05
N ASN A 168 -12.74 2.79 -4.34
CA ASN A 168 -11.75 3.71 -4.89
C ASN A 168 -12.22 5.17 -4.81
N LYS A 169 -13.48 5.44 -5.15
CA LYS A 169 -14.10 6.77 -5.04
C LYS A 169 -14.11 7.27 -3.58
N LEU A 170 -14.46 6.41 -2.62
CA LEU A 170 -14.42 6.75 -1.20
C LEU A 170 -13.01 7.11 -0.74
N LYS A 171 -12.00 6.36 -1.15
CA LYS A 171 -10.60 6.67 -0.86
C LYS A 171 -10.11 7.97 -1.49
N GLU A 172 -10.61 8.32 -2.68
CA GLU A 172 -10.33 9.60 -3.33
C GLU A 172 -10.90 10.80 -2.57
N LEU A 173 -11.97 10.57 -1.81
CA LEU A 173 -12.63 11.57 -0.96
C LEU A 173 -12.12 11.58 0.49
N ASP A 174 -10.99 10.91 0.77
CA ASP A 174 -10.42 10.75 2.12
C ASP A 174 -11.38 10.04 3.10
N ILE A 175 -12.17 9.08 2.59
CA ILE A 175 -13.06 8.27 3.40
C ILE A 175 -12.43 6.88 3.60
N LYS A 176 -12.27 6.44 4.83
CA LYS A 176 -11.68 5.15 5.17
C LYS A 176 -12.70 4.03 5.05
N VAL A 177 -12.36 2.95 4.34
CA VAL A 177 -13.22 1.76 4.22
C VAL A 177 -12.70 0.67 5.13
N GLY A 178 -13.47 0.35 6.17
CA GLY A 178 -13.18 -0.70 7.14
C GLY A 178 -13.82 -2.04 6.79
N ASN A 179 -13.24 -3.12 7.31
CA ASN A 179 -13.76 -4.48 7.08
C ASN A 179 -14.77 -4.94 8.15
N SER A 180 -14.77 -4.32 9.32
CA SER A 180 -15.62 -4.67 10.47
C SER A 180 -16.04 -3.43 11.25
N ILE A 181 -17.16 -3.54 11.98
CA ILE A 181 -17.61 -2.51 12.89
C ILE A 181 -16.66 -2.42 14.09
N SER A 182 -16.24 -1.21 14.41
CA SER A 182 -15.37 -0.88 15.54
C SER A 182 -15.77 0.45 16.16
N LYS A 183 -15.15 0.83 17.27
CA LYS A 183 -15.38 2.13 17.94
C LYS A 183 -15.12 3.35 17.02
N ASN A 184 -14.31 3.18 15.98
CA ASN A 184 -13.96 4.23 15.03
C ASN A 184 -14.86 4.20 13.78
N THR A 185 -15.88 3.34 13.72
CA THR A 185 -16.79 3.27 12.56
C THR A 185 -17.87 4.34 12.70
N ASN A 186 -17.96 5.23 11.71
CA ASN A 186 -18.95 6.30 11.66
C ASN A 186 -20.23 5.87 10.94
N LEU A 187 -20.10 4.98 9.95
CA LEU A 187 -21.20 4.65 9.06
C LEU A 187 -21.12 3.18 8.59
N LEU A 188 -22.26 2.47 8.64
CA LEU A 188 -22.43 1.20 7.95
C LEU A 188 -23.24 1.43 6.68
N VAL A 189 -22.72 0.98 5.55
CA VAL A 189 -23.40 1.04 4.25
C VAL A 189 -23.81 -0.35 3.84
N VAL A 190 -25.10 -0.54 3.65
CA VAL A 190 -25.70 -1.79 3.17
C VAL A 190 -26.10 -1.67 1.71
N LYS A 191 -26.25 -2.81 1.03
CA LYS A 191 -26.67 -2.82 -0.37
C LYS A 191 -28.03 -2.17 -0.56
N ASP A 192 -29.01 -2.59 0.21
CA ASP A 192 -30.41 -2.14 0.18
C ASP A 192 -31.06 -2.27 1.57
N LYS A 193 -32.33 -1.88 1.69
CA LYS A 193 -33.06 -1.89 2.96
C LYS A 193 -33.34 -3.30 3.50
N SER A 194 -33.46 -4.31 2.65
CA SER A 194 -33.78 -5.68 3.09
C SER A 194 -32.70 -6.22 4.06
N ILE A 195 -31.43 -5.85 3.84
CA ILE A 195 -30.31 -6.25 4.72
C ILE A 195 -30.43 -5.64 6.11
N ILE A 196 -31.06 -4.47 6.24
CA ILE A 196 -31.31 -3.84 7.55
C ILE A 196 -32.34 -4.65 8.32
N ASP A 197 -33.38 -5.09 7.63
CA ASP A 197 -34.50 -5.83 8.24
C ASP A 197 -34.07 -7.22 8.74
N GLU A 198 -33.11 -7.86 8.07
CA GLU A 198 -32.52 -9.13 8.50
C GLU A 198 -31.76 -9.03 9.83
N ASN A 199 -31.29 -7.86 10.22
CA ASN A 199 -30.61 -7.55 11.48
C ASN A 199 -29.52 -8.57 11.87
N THR A 200 -28.74 -9.03 10.92
CA THR A 200 -27.71 -10.06 11.12
C THR A 200 -26.28 -9.51 10.98
N GLY A 201 -25.31 -10.21 11.52
CA GLY A 201 -23.89 -9.96 11.29
C GLY A 201 -23.43 -8.54 11.59
N LYS A 202 -23.04 -7.77 10.56
CA LYS A 202 -22.54 -6.39 10.71
C LYS A 202 -23.64 -5.40 11.06
N VAL A 203 -24.88 -5.66 10.63
CA VAL A 203 -26.04 -4.78 10.94
C VAL A 203 -26.30 -4.81 12.43
N LYS A 204 -26.42 -5.99 13.04
CA LYS A 204 -26.60 -6.12 14.49
C LYS A 204 -25.50 -5.41 15.27
N LYS A 205 -24.23 -5.62 14.90
CA LYS A 205 -23.09 -4.93 15.53
C LYS A 205 -23.15 -3.41 15.38
N ALA A 206 -23.65 -2.90 14.27
CA ALA A 206 -23.80 -1.47 14.05
C ALA A 206 -24.92 -0.88 14.91
N VAL A 207 -26.05 -1.59 15.04
CA VAL A 207 -27.16 -1.21 15.94
C VAL A 207 -26.67 -1.18 17.39
N ASP A 208 -26.01 -2.24 17.85
CA ASP A 208 -25.47 -2.34 19.21
C ASP A 208 -24.46 -1.23 19.53
N ALA A 209 -23.63 -0.87 18.53
CA ALA A 209 -22.63 0.20 18.63
C ALA A 209 -23.18 1.61 18.32
N LYS A 210 -24.49 1.75 18.06
CA LYS A 210 -25.16 3.01 17.67
C LYS A 210 -24.54 3.68 16.43
N VAL A 211 -24.00 2.88 15.51
CA VAL A 211 -23.45 3.34 14.24
C VAL A 211 -24.59 3.58 13.26
N LYS A 212 -24.59 4.74 12.61
CA LYS A 212 -25.60 5.08 11.58
C LYS A 212 -25.54 4.08 10.42
N ILE A 213 -26.70 3.61 9.96
CA ILE A 213 -26.83 2.67 8.83
C ILE A 213 -27.53 3.38 7.68
N ILE A 214 -26.96 3.32 6.48
CA ILE A 214 -27.56 3.86 5.26
C ILE A 214 -27.43 2.85 4.11
N THR A 215 -28.22 3.04 3.06
CA THR A 215 -28.09 2.24 1.84
C THR A 215 -26.99 2.78 0.91
N LYS A 216 -26.52 1.93 -0.02
CA LYS A 216 -25.57 2.35 -1.08
C LYS A 216 -26.10 3.54 -1.86
N GLU A 217 -27.40 3.57 -2.17
CA GLU A 217 -28.03 4.66 -2.90
C GLU A 217 -27.96 5.99 -2.13
N GLN A 218 -28.23 5.96 -0.81
CA GLN A 218 -28.10 7.14 0.06
C GLN A 218 -26.65 7.63 0.12
N LEU A 219 -25.69 6.72 0.26
CA LEU A 219 -24.29 7.09 0.24
C LEU A 219 -23.90 7.81 -1.05
N LEU A 220 -24.35 7.30 -2.21
CA LEU A 220 -24.03 7.90 -3.51
C LEU A 220 -24.60 9.31 -3.68
N LYS A 221 -25.69 9.66 -2.98
CA LYS A 221 -26.26 11.02 -2.95
C LYS A 221 -25.45 11.97 -2.05
N ASP A 222 -24.76 11.42 -1.04
CA ASP A 222 -23.99 12.19 -0.06
C ASP A 222 -22.50 12.41 -0.50
N LEU A 223 -22.05 11.75 -1.56
CA LEU A 223 -20.71 11.86 -2.15
C LEU A 223 -20.59 12.94 -3.22
#